data_05d13b1c35b9cd1e3f095738731e1d1f
#
_entry.id   05d13b1c35b9cd1e3f095738731e1d1f
#
_cell.length_a   1.000
_cell.length_b   1.000
_cell.length_c   1.000
_cell.angle_alpha   90.00
_cell.angle_beta   90.00
_cell.angle_gamma   90.00
#
_symmetry.space_group_name_H-M   'P 1'
#
loop_
_entity.id
_entity.type
_entity.pdbx_description
1 polymer ?
#
loop_
_entity_poly.entity_id
_entity_poly.type
_entity_poly.pdbx_seq_one_letter_code
_entity_poly.pdbx_strand_id
1 'polypeptide(L)'
;MEFSRLRVSQVISHALRHHPDKFGLDLDEFGFTSLEKLTLGINRQLETNFSSRDIENIAVELGGERFLINNGKIRAQYGHTIPISVAYDFVEPPINLFHGTLNENLQSIYSQGLLSHNHSVVFLTESYEEALEAASRKGNPVVLTVESLKAYQSGLSFRKLTSTVYGSDEIPTRFIKW
;
A
#
# COMPACT_ATOMS: atom_id res chain seq x y z
N MET A 1 16.31 3.95 23.43
CA MET A 1 15.56 4.93 22.58
C MET A 1 14.17 4.36 22.38
N GLU A 2 13.13 5.05 22.84
CA GLU A 2 11.75 4.58 22.71
C GLU A 2 11.26 4.91 21.30
N PHE A 3 11.09 3.90 20.45
CA PHE A 3 10.52 4.09 19.12
C PHE A 3 9.01 4.31 19.23
N SER A 4 8.49 5.33 18.56
CA SER A 4 7.03 5.51 18.49
C SER A 4 6.39 4.30 17.78
N ARG A 5 5.22 3.86 18.25
CA ARG A 5 4.46 2.76 17.63
C ARG A 5 4.21 2.99 16.14
N LEU A 6 4.02 4.26 15.75
CA LEU A 6 3.87 4.64 14.34
C LEU A 6 5.13 4.31 13.53
N ARG A 7 6.31 4.59 14.07
CA ARG A 7 7.58 4.24 13.43
C ARG A 7 7.72 2.73 13.24
N VAL A 8 7.35 1.94 14.24
CA VAL A 8 7.37 0.48 14.14
C VAL A 8 6.42 -0.01 13.05
N SER A 9 5.20 0.53 12.95
CA SER A 9 4.25 0.20 11.88
C SER A 9 4.81 0.51 10.48
N GLN A 10 5.55 1.61 10.33
CA GLN A 10 6.24 1.94 9.08
C GLN A 10 7.35 0.93 8.75
N VAL A 11 8.10 0.48 9.75
CA VAL A 11 9.16 -0.52 9.59
C VAL A 11 8.58 -1.88 9.22
N ILE A 12 7.46 -2.30 9.83
CA ILE A 12 6.70 -3.50 9.44
C ILE A 12 6.33 -3.42 7.95
N SER A 13 5.76 -2.30 7.53
CA SER A 13 5.37 -2.07 6.14
C SER A 13 6.56 -2.17 5.19
N HIS A 14 7.69 -1.55 5.55
CA HIS A 14 8.92 -1.56 4.76
C HIS A 14 9.51 -2.97 4.62
N ALA A 15 9.54 -3.73 5.71
CA ALA A 15 10.03 -5.09 5.73
C ALA A 15 9.21 -6.02 4.83
N LEU A 16 7.88 -5.94 4.92
CA LEU A 16 6.99 -6.85 4.19
C LEU A 16 6.80 -6.50 2.70
N ARG A 17 7.03 -5.25 2.31
CA ARG A 17 6.75 -4.77 0.95
C ARG A 17 7.98 -4.61 0.08
N HIS A 18 9.11 -4.24 0.67
CA HIS A 18 10.24 -3.72 -0.09
C HIS A 18 11.56 -4.47 0.18
N HIS A 19 11.86 -4.74 1.42
CA HIS A 19 13.19 -5.26 1.83
C HIS A 19 13.10 -6.38 2.87
N PRO A 20 12.42 -7.50 2.60
CA PRO A 20 12.36 -8.62 3.54
C PRO A 20 13.76 -9.16 3.87
N ASP A 21 14.68 -9.13 2.92
CA ASP A 21 16.07 -9.55 3.05
C ASP A 21 16.81 -8.82 4.18
N LYS A 22 16.62 -7.50 4.33
CA LYS A 22 17.24 -6.70 5.39
C LYS A 22 16.79 -7.09 6.80
N PHE A 23 15.62 -7.68 6.88
CA PHE A 23 15.03 -8.15 8.14
C PHE A 23 15.23 -9.67 8.35
N GLY A 24 15.87 -10.34 7.40
CA GLY A 24 16.06 -11.79 7.43
C GLY A 24 14.75 -12.57 7.27
N LEU A 25 13.83 -12.05 6.47
CA LEU A 25 12.52 -12.64 6.21
C LEU A 25 12.53 -13.44 4.91
N ASP A 26 12.00 -14.64 4.98
CA ASP A 26 11.60 -15.42 3.81
C ASP A 26 10.09 -15.25 3.66
N LEU A 27 9.65 -14.64 2.56
CA LEU A 27 8.25 -14.54 2.22
C LEU A 27 7.87 -15.72 1.31
N ASP A 28 6.69 -16.31 1.56
CA ASP A 28 6.15 -17.26 0.60
C ASP A 28 5.62 -16.54 -0.67
N GLU A 29 5.15 -17.31 -1.66
CA GLU A 29 4.64 -16.76 -2.92
C GLU A 29 3.48 -15.78 -2.75
N PHE A 30 2.75 -15.85 -1.63
CA PHE A 30 1.64 -14.95 -1.28
C PHE A 30 2.06 -13.80 -0.36
N GLY A 31 3.34 -13.66 -0.05
CA GLY A 31 3.91 -12.61 0.78
C GLY A 31 3.83 -12.84 2.28
N PHE A 32 3.45 -14.05 2.74
CA PHE A 32 3.42 -14.37 4.16
C PHE A 32 4.79 -14.71 4.72
N THR A 33 5.02 -14.27 5.95
CA THR A 33 6.13 -14.72 6.79
C THR A 33 5.64 -14.99 8.20
N SER A 34 6.44 -15.67 9.01
CA SER A 34 6.15 -15.86 10.44
C SER A 34 6.18 -14.52 11.19
N LEU A 35 5.18 -14.30 12.02
CA LEU A 35 5.14 -13.12 12.91
C LEU A 35 6.33 -13.10 13.87
N GLU A 36 6.80 -14.27 14.31
CA GLU A 36 7.99 -14.42 15.14
C GLU A 36 9.26 -13.98 14.39
N LYS A 37 9.46 -14.45 13.14
CA LYS A 37 10.60 -14.02 12.30
C LYS A 37 10.58 -12.50 12.06
N LEU A 38 9.40 -11.94 11.77
CA LEU A 38 9.26 -10.50 11.61
C LEU A 38 9.64 -9.75 12.89
N THR A 39 9.17 -10.22 14.05
CA THR A 39 9.51 -9.64 15.36
C THR A 39 11.02 -9.64 15.60
N LEU A 40 11.68 -10.76 15.35
CA LEU A 40 13.15 -10.87 15.49
C LEU A 40 13.88 -9.93 14.55
N GLY A 41 13.43 -9.82 13.29
CA GLY A 41 13.99 -8.90 12.30
C GLY A 41 13.86 -7.43 12.71
N ILE A 42 12.68 -7.03 13.20
CA ILE A 42 12.42 -5.67 13.70
C ILE A 42 13.27 -5.37 14.92
N ASN A 43 13.30 -6.27 15.91
CA ASN A 43 14.08 -6.09 17.13
C ASN A 43 15.57 -5.92 16.83
N ARG A 44 16.11 -6.71 15.90
CA ARG A 44 17.50 -6.58 15.46
C ARG A 44 17.76 -5.25 14.75
N GLN A 45 16.83 -4.81 13.89
CA GLN A 45 17.01 -3.58 13.11
C GLN A 45 16.85 -2.31 13.96
N LEU A 46 16.00 -2.34 14.99
CA LEU A 46 15.68 -1.19 15.84
C LEU A 46 16.35 -1.25 17.21
N GLU A 47 17.10 -2.31 17.50
CA GLU A 47 17.72 -2.54 18.83
C GLU A 47 16.67 -2.50 19.96
N THR A 48 15.56 -3.23 19.77
CA THR A 48 14.41 -3.29 20.66
C THR A 48 14.11 -4.73 21.13
N ASN A 49 13.16 -4.86 22.07
CA ASN A 49 12.75 -6.16 22.64
C ASN A 49 11.23 -6.34 22.61
N PHE A 50 10.59 -6.01 21.49
CA PHE A 50 9.16 -6.28 21.31
C PHE A 50 8.89 -7.77 21.34
N SER A 51 7.76 -8.16 21.97
CA SER A 51 7.19 -9.49 21.79
C SER A 51 6.44 -9.57 20.44
N SER A 52 6.18 -10.79 19.95
CA SER A 52 5.34 -10.97 18.76
C SER A 52 3.94 -10.40 18.94
N ARG A 53 3.43 -10.42 20.17
CA ARG A 53 2.14 -9.80 20.50
C ARG A 53 2.16 -8.28 20.40
N ASP A 54 3.27 -7.63 20.76
CA ASP A 54 3.42 -6.17 20.60
C ASP A 54 3.42 -5.80 19.12
N ILE A 55 4.16 -6.54 18.29
CA ILE A 55 4.21 -6.34 16.84
C ILE A 55 2.84 -6.60 16.21
N GLU A 56 2.14 -7.65 16.62
CA GLU A 56 0.77 -7.95 16.17
C GLU A 56 -0.19 -6.81 16.51
N ASN A 57 -0.19 -6.33 17.76
CA ASN A 57 -1.02 -5.22 18.20
C ASN A 57 -0.74 -3.94 17.40
N ILE A 58 0.54 -3.62 17.16
CA ILE A 58 0.92 -2.46 16.34
C ILE A 58 0.43 -2.62 14.89
N ALA A 59 0.58 -3.81 14.32
CA ALA A 59 0.13 -4.09 12.96
C ALA A 59 -1.41 -3.94 12.83
N VAL A 60 -2.16 -4.45 13.79
CA VAL A 60 -3.63 -4.36 13.81
C VAL A 60 -4.11 -2.93 14.04
N GLU A 61 -3.63 -2.27 15.09
CA GLU A 61 -4.16 -0.96 15.52
C GLU A 61 -3.74 0.18 14.59
N LEU A 62 -2.50 0.17 14.09
CA LEU A 62 -1.97 1.24 13.24
C LEU A 62 -1.87 0.84 11.77
N GLY A 63 -1.91 -0.45 11.48
CA GLY A 63 -1.86 -0.99 10.13
C GLY A 63 -3.24 -1.14 9.50
N GLY A 64 -4.25 -1.46 10.31
CA GLY A 64 -5.58 -1.75 9.81
C GLY A 64 -5.55 -2.82 8.71
N GLU A 65 -6.30 -2.61 7.64
CA GLU A 65 -6.36 -3.52 6.49
C GLU A 65 -5.09 -3.57 5.62
N ARG A 66 -4.04 -2.81 5.95
CA ARG A 66 -2.76 -2.89 5.23
C ARG A 66 -2.03 -4.21 5.45
N PHE A 67 -2.33 -4.89 6.55
CA PHE A 67 -1.75 -6.18 6.90
C PHE A 67 -2.84 -7.23 7.11
N LEU A 68 -2.54 -8.46 6.72
CA LEU A 68 -3.33 -9.65 7.03
C LEU A 68 -2.52 -10.54 7.97
N ILE A 69 -3.13 -10.86 9.12
CA ILE A 69 -2.56 -11.79 10.09
C ILE A 69 -3.45 -13.02 10.16
N ASN A 70 -2.86 -14.19 9.98
CA ASN A 70 -3.56 -15.46 10.01
C ASN A 70 -2.62 -16.56 10.52
N ASN A 71 -3.06 -17.32 11.55
CA ASN A 71 -2.33 -18.48 12.07
C ASN A 71 -0.85 -18.20 12.38
N GLY A 72 -0.53 -17.08 13.05
CA GLY A 72 0.84 -16.71 13.40
C GLY A 72 1.72 -16.26 12.22
N LYS A 73 1.14 -16.06 11.05
CA LYS A 73 1.77 -15.46 9.88
C LYS A 73 1.20 -14.08 9.59
N ILE A 74 2.01 -13.24 8.97
CA ILE A 74 1.63 -11.88 8.56
C ILE A 74 2.08 -11.61 7.13
N ARG A 75 1.30 -10.83 6.38
CA ARG A 75 1.69 -10.27 5.09
C ARG A 75 1.18 -8.84 4.94
N ALA A 76 1.79 -8.07 4.05
CA ALA A 76 1.15 -6.88 3.52
C ALA A 76 0.06 -7.27 2.50
N GLN A 77 -1.03 -6.52 2.47
CA GLN A 77 -2.14 -6.77 1.54
C GLN A 77 -1.85 -6.24 0.14
N TYR A 78 -1.08 -5.17 0.04
CA TYR A 78 -0.75 -4.50 -1.23
C TYR A 78 0.54 -3.65 -1.09
N GLY A 79 0.99 -3.08 -2.22
CA GLY A 79 2.10 -2.12 -2.23
C GLY A 79 3.49 -2.74 -2.31
N HIS A 80 3.59 -4.00 -2.69
CA HIS A 80 4.86 -4.69 -2.87
C HIS A 80 5.64 -4.13 -4.07
N THR A 81 6.96 -4.01 -3.89
CA THR A 81 7.93 -3.78 -4.99
C THR A 81 8.74 -5.05 -5.30
N ILE A 82 8.42 -6.14 -4.62
CA ILE A 82 8.95 -7.47 -4.81
C ILE A 82 7.90 -8.36 -5.48
N PRO A 83 8.27 -9.43 -6.20
CA PRO A 83 7.31 -10.30 -6.88
C PRO A 83 6.52 -11.14 -5.87
N ILE A 84 5.23 -10.81 -5.74
CA ILE A 84 4.27 -11.51 -4.87
C ILE A 84 2.99 -11.81 -5.67
N SER A 85 2.44 -13.00 -5.52
CA SER A 85 1.23 -13.47 -6.20
C SER A 85 -0.01 -13.29 -5.33
N VAL A 86 -0.40 -12.03 -5.04
CA VAL A 86 -1.65 -11.77 -4.34
C VAL A 86 -2.79 -11.69 -5.36
N ALA A 87 -3.77 -12.57 -5.20
CA ALA A 87 -5.01 -12.50 -5.97
C ALA A 87 -5.94 -11.42 -5.39
N TYR A 88 -6.53 -10.62 -6.26
CA TYR A 88 -7.53 -9.61 -5.92
C TYR A 88 -8.76 -9.79 -6.80
N ASP A 89 -9.93 -9.51 -6.23
CA ASP A 89 -11.17 -9.53 -6.99
C ASP A 89 -11.28 -8.32 -7.92
N PHE A 90 -11.66 -8.55 -9.17
CA PHE A 90 -12.07 -7.50 -10.09
C PHE A 90 -13.46 -7.02 -9.70
N VAL A 91 -13.62 -5.72 -9.58
CA VAL A 91 -14.86 -5.10 -9.10
C VAL A 91 -15.24 -3.87 -9.91
N GLU A 92 -16.51 -3.54 -9.91
CA GLU A 92 -16.99 -2.23 -10.33
C GLU A 92 -16.60 -1.20 -9.26
N PRO A 93 -15.86 -0.13 -9.61
CA PRO A 93 -15.46 0.90 -8.66
C PRO A 93 -16.59 1.88 -8.36
N PRO A 94 -16.49 2.68 -7.28
CA PRO A 94 -17.35 3.84 -7.05
C PRO A 94 -17.25 4.87 -8.20
N ILE A 95 -18.12 5.88 -8.20
CA ILE A 95 -18.16 6.93 -9.23
C ILE A 95 -16.80 7.62 -9.37
N ASN A 96 -16.20 7.99 -8.25
CA ASN A 96 -14.89 8.63 -8.19
C ASN A 96 -14.01 7.91 -7.17
N LEU A 97 -12.73 7.85 -7.48
CA LEU A 97 -11.65 7.47 -6.58
C LEU A 97 -10.60 8.58 -6.56
N PHE A 98 -9.75 8.58 -5.54
CA PHE A 98 -8.72 9.60 -5.35
C PHE A 98 -7.32 9.00 -5.46
N HIS A 99 -6.40 9.77 -6.04
CA HIS A 99 -4.98 9.44 -6.12
C HIS A 99 -4.14 10.54 -5.53
N GLY A 100 -3.37 10.22 -4.49
CA GLY A 100 -2.40 11.15 -3.91
C GLY A 100 -1.08 11.10 -4.66
N THR A 101 -0.61 12.25 -5.12
CA THR A 101 0.66 12.41 -5.82
C THR A 101 1.41 13.66 -5.34
N LEU A 102 2.55 13.96 -5.97
CA LEU A 102 3.31 15.17 -5.70
C LEU A 102 3.13 16.17 -6.81
N ASN A 103 3.19 17.46 -6.48
CA ASN A 103 3.06 18.54 -7.44
C ASN A 103 4.06 18.41 -8.61
N GLU A 104 5.26 17.94 -8.36
CA GLU A 104 6.31 17.71 -9.36
C GLU A 104 5.95 16.62 -10.40
N ASN A 105 5.03 15.72 -10.08
CA ASN A 105 4.60 14.65 -10.98
C ASN A 105 3.47 15.08 -11.93
N LEU A 106 2.82 16.22 -11.70
CA LEU A 106 1.62 16.63 -12.44
C LEU A 106 1.86 16.73 -13.94
N GLN A 107 3.02 17.25 -14.36
CA GLN A 107 3.35 17.39 -15.79
C GLN A 107 3.45 16.02 -16.49
N SER A 108 4.07 15.04 -15.83
CA SER A 108 4.16 13.66 -16.35
C SER A 108 2.78 13.01 -16.39
N ILE A 109 1.99 13.15 -15.33
CA ILE A 109 0.63 12.60 -15.25
C ILE A 109 -0.28 13.25 -16.30
N TYR A 110 -0.13 14.55 -16.54
CA TYR A 110 -0.88 15.26 -17.59
C TYR A 110 -0.61 14.71 -19.00
N SER A 111 0.63 14.31 -19.26
CA SER A 111 1.03 13.80 -20.59
C SER A 111 0.75 12.29 -20.75
N GLN A 112 0.89 11.49 -19.70
CA GLN A 112 0.90 10.03 -19.79
C GLN A 112 -0.24 9.34 -19.02
N GLY A 113 -0.95 10.07 -18.16
CA GLY A 113 -1.88 9.48 -17.19
C GLY A 113 -1.18 8.94 -15.95
N LEU A 114 -1.92 8.22 -15.12
CA LEU A 114 -1.36 7.51 -13.98
C LEU A 114 -0.87 6.14 -14.43
N LEU A 115 0.40 5.86 -14.19
CA LEU A 115 1.06 4.61 -14.50
C LEU A 115 1.53 3.92 -13.19
N SER A 116 1.55 2.59 -13.19
CA SER A 116 1.92 1.81 -11.99
C SER A 116 3.40 1.91 -11.62
N HIS A 117 4.27 2.28 -12.57
CA HIS A 117 5.73 2.35 -12.39
C HIS A 117 6.33 1.11 -11.72
N ASN A 118 6.86 1.26 -10.49
CA ASN A 118 7.50 0.19 -9.72
C ASN A 118 6.52 -0.69 -8.93
N HIS A 119 5.24 -0.38 -8.99
CA HIS A 119 4.18 -1.16 -8.34
C HIS A 119 3.42 -2.00 -9.38
N SER A 120 2.69 -2.99 -8.90
CA SER A 120 1.85 -3.82 -9.79
C SER A 120 0.61 -3.09 -10.30
N VAL A 121 0.20 -2.01 -9.63
CA VAL A 121 -1.00 -1.22 -9.95
C VAL A 121 -0.85 0.25 -9.55
N VAL A 122 -1.68 1.09 -10.13
CA VAL A 122 -1.96 2.46 -9.64
C VAL A 122 -2.89 2.33 -8.44
N PHE A 123 -2.49 2.89 -7.29
CA PHE A 123 -3.30 2.89 -6.08
C PHE A 123 -4.28 4.04 -6.08
N LEU A 124 -5.53 3.73 -5.74
CA LEU A 124 -6.65 4.67 -5.65
C LEU A 124 -7.40 4.42 -4.33
N THR A 125 -7.99 5.43 -3.74
CA THR A 125 -8.79 5.28 -2.52
C THR A 125 -10.13 5.98 -2.61
N GLU A 126 -11.09 5.56 -1.80
CA GLU A 126 -12.40 6.23 -1.67
C GLU A 126 -12.32 7.54 -0.86
N SER A 127 -11.23 7.76 -0.10
CA SER A 127 -11.06 8.92 0.77
C SER A 127 -10.03 9.90 0.22
N TYR A 128 -10.44 11.16 0.06
CA TYR A 128 -9.55 12.27 -0.26
C TYR A 128 -8.45 12.43 0.80
N GLU A 129 -8.82 12.32 2.07
CA GLU A 129 -7.92 12.47 3.22
C GLU A 129 -6.84 11.38 3.23
N GLU A 130 -7.21 10.12 2.96
CA GLU A 130 -6.25 9.02 2.85
C GLU A 130 -5.27 9.24 1.69
N ALA A 131 -5.76 9.69 0.53
CA ALA A 131 -4.92 10.02 -0.61
C ALA A 131 -3.93 11.15 -0.29
N LEU A 132 -4.42 12.21 0.38
CA LEU A 132 -3.61 13.34 0.80
C LEU A 132 -2.54 12.91 1.82
N GLU A 133 -2.91 12.13 2.82
CA GLU A 133 -1.99 11.63 3.85
C GLU A 133 -0.89 10.76 3.22
N ALA A 134 -1.24 9.86 2.30
CA ALA A 134 -0.28 9.00 1.63
C ALA A 134 0.76 9.80 0.82
N ALA A 135 0.35 10.87 0.14
CA ALA A 135 1.23 11.74 -0.63
C ALA A 135 2.07 12.67 0.27
N SER A 136 1.50 13.20 1.35
CA SER A 136 2.15 14.14 2.28
C SER A 136 3.44 13.60 2.90
N ARG A 137 3.58 12.29 2.98
CA ARG A 137 4.79 11.65 3.51
C ARG A 137 6.01 11.79 2.58
N LYS A 138 5.80 12.19 1.32
CA LYS A 138 6.84 12.19 0.28
C LYS A 138 7.23 13.58 -0.21
N GLY A 139 6.46 14.62 0.11
CA GLY A 139 6.73 15.98 -0.35
C GLY A 139 5.50 16.88 -0.39
N ASN A 140 5.40 17.72 -1.41
CA ASN A 140 4.28 18.64 -1.61
C ASN A 140 3.09 17.90 -2.26
N PRO A 141 2.04 17.54 -1.49
CA PRO A 141 1.01 16.64 -1.95
C PRO A 141 -0.03 17.34 -2.83
N VAL A 142 -0.54 16.60 -3.80
CA VAL A 142 -1.73 16.92 -4.59
C VAL A 142 -2.61 15.69 -4.65
N VAL A 143 -3.92 15.87 -4.57
CA VAL A 143 -4.89 14.78 -4.75
C VAL A 143 -5.64 14.99 -6.06
N LEU A 144 -5.58 13.98 -6.91
CA LEU A 144 -6.30 13.93 -8.17
C LEU A 144 -7.59 13.12 -7.99
N THR A 145 -8.67 13.57 -8.61
CA THR A 145 -9.92 12.83 -8.70
C THR A 145 -9.94 12.01 -9.98
N VAL A 146 -10.20 10.71 -9.85
CA VAL A 146 -10.34 9.79 -10.99
C VAL A 146 -11.82 9.45 -11.18
N GLU A 147 -12.37 9.67 -12.38
CA GLU A 147 -13.72 9.23 -12.77
C GLU A 147 -13.74 7.70 -12.98
N SER A 148 -13.60 6.98 -11.89
CA SER A 148 -13.33 5.52 -11.90
C SER A 148 -14.46 4.70 -12.52
N LEU A 149 -15.72 5.02 -12.22
CA LEU A 149 -16.85 4.32 -12.84
C LEU A 149 -16.90 4.54 -14.36
N LYS A 150 -16.62 5.76 -14.83
CA LYS A 150 -16.57 6.07 -16.26
C LYS A 150 -15.40 5.35 -16.93
N ALA A 151 -14.25 5.27 -16.27
CA ALA A 151 -13.10 4.51 -16.76
C ALA A 151 -13.43 3.01 -16.85
N TYR A 152 -14.08 2.44 -15.85
CA TYR A 152 -14.55 1.06 -15.83
C TYR A 152 -15.52 0.77 -16.98
N GLN A 153 -16.53 1.62 -17.18
CA GLN A 153 -17.49 1.51 -18.30
C GLN A 153 -16.83 1.65 -19.68
N SER A 154 -15.64 2.25 -19.73
CA SER A 154 -14.82 2.35 -20.93
C SER A 154 -13.85 1.18 -21.11
N GLY A 155 -13.91 0.16 -20.24
CA GLY A 155 -13.13 -1.07 -20.35
C GLY A 155 -11.90 -1.17 -19.45
N LEU A 156 -11.62 -0.20 -18.56
CA LEU A 156 -10.55 -0.34 -17.59
C LEU A 156 -10.95 -1.31 -16.48
N SER A 157 -9.97 -2.04 -15.96
CA SER A 157 -10.18 -3.00 -14.87
C SER A 157 -9.76 -2.40 -13.53
N PHE A 158 -10.57 -2.66 -12.51
CA PHE A 158 -10.29 -2.27 -11.14
C PHE A 158 -10.28 -3.50 -10.24
N ARG A 159 -9.33 -3.53 -9.29
CA ARG A 159 -9.18 -4.58 -8.27
C ARG A 159 -9.43 -3.98 -6.91
N LYS A 160 -10.18 -4.67 -6.06
CA LYS A 160 -10.36 -4.26 -4.67
C LYS A 160 -9.21 -4.82 -3.84
N LEU A 161 -8.40 -3.94 -3.26
CA LEU A 161 -7.21 -4.31 -2.48
C LEU A 161 -7.52 -4.37 -0.98
N THR A 162 -8.35 -3.44 -0.51
CA THR A 162 -8.92 -3.39 0.85
C THR A 162 -10.34 -2.84 0.79
N SER A 163 -10.98 -2.56 1.92
CA SER A 163 -12.33 -1.97 1.95
C SER A 163 -12.41 -0.61 1.25
N THR A 164 -11.34 0.19 1.27
CA THR A 164 -11.29 1.56 0.72
C THR A 164 -10.25 1.76 -0.39
N VAL A 165 -9.33 0.82 -0.60
CA VAL A 165 -8.23 0.94 -1.56
C VAL A 165 -8.47 0.05 -2.76
N TYR A 166 -8.27 0.64 -3.94
CA TYR A 166 -8.40 -0.02 -5.25
C TYR A 166 -7.08 0.05 -6.03
N GLY A 167 -6.94 -0.83 -7.00
CA GLY A 167 -5.84 -0.84 -7.95
C GLY A 167 -6.33 -0.90 -9.38
N SER A 168 -5.65 -0.19 -10.28
CA SER A 168 -5.83 -0.30 -11.72
C SER A 168 -4.46 -0.37 -12.39
N ASP A 169 -4.36 -0.98 -13.57
CA ASP A 169 -3.07 -1.10 -14.26
C ASP A 169 -2.55 0.27 -14.71
N GLU A 170 -3.46 1.11 -15.20
CA GLU A 170 -3.21 2.50 -15.59
C GLU A 170 -4.49 3.33 -15.55
N ILE A 171 -4.39 4.65 -15.50
CA ILE A 171 -5.52 5.57 -15.64
C ILE A 171 -5.15 6.63 -16.69
N PRO A 172 -5.74 6.58 -17.90
CA PRO A 172 -5.57 7.61 -18.90
C PRO A 172 -6.02 8.98 -18.44
N THR A 173 -5.36 10.04 -18.91
CA THR A 173 -5.60 11.45 -18.53
C THR A 173 -7.05 11.90 -18.67
N ARG A 174 -7.78 11.37 -19.68
CA ARG A 174 -9.20 11.71 -19.92
C ARG A 174 -10.14 11.33 -18.77
N PHE A 175 -9.71 10.50 -17.84
CA PHE A 175 -10.48 10.11 -16.64
C PHE A 175 -10.00 10.81 -15.37
N ILE A 176 -9.04 11.74 -15.47
CA ILE A 176 -8.48 12.48 -14.34
C ILE A 176 -9.05 13.89 -14.33
N LYS A 177 -9.60 14.31 -13.21
CA LYS A 177 -9.98 15.70 -12.91
C LYS A 177 -8.87 16.38 -12.13
N TRP A 178 -8.50 17.53 -12.62
CA TRP A 178 -7.39 18.35 -12.11
C TRP A 178 -7.89 19.38 -11.10
#